data_705fa5e0b1f8edcb0fd1fcb796f7e5df
#
_entry.id   705fa5e0b1f8edcb0fd1fcb796f7e5df
#
_cell.length_a   1.000
_cell.length_b   1.000
_cell.length_c   1.000
_cell.angle_alpha   90.00
_cell.angle_beta   90.00
_cell.angle_gamma   90.00
#
_symmetry.space_group_name_H-M   'P 1'
#
loop_
_entity.id
_entity.type
_entity.pdbx_description
1 polymer ?
#
loop_
_entity_poly.entity_id
_entity_poly.type
_entity_poly.pdbx_seq_one_letter_code
_entity_poly.pdbx_strand_id
1 'polypeptide(L)'
;MSRVLPSAGFLLLARYFKLNMSIKSTIAAVAATPLLVSGAAFAGPYVNLEATGSYPDGAYTSGGLEAVVGYEGETTNGIGWYVSGGPTVTHTETADEFGDVEFIGYLGGSYDKFYGEISGVTAEDDVNWAAKAGVKFTF
;
A
#
# COMPACT_ATOMS: atom_id res chain seq x y z
N MET A 1 -37.15 -2.96 -39.60
CA MET A 1 -36.64 -3.04 -38.22
C MET A 1 -35.17 -2.64 -38.21
N SER A 2 -34.90 -1.40 -37.91
CA SER A 2 -33.50 -0.88 -37.84
C SER A 2 -32.95 -1.16 -36.46
N ARG A 3 -31.96 -2.02 -36.33
CA ARG A 3 -31.18 -2.19 -35.10
C ARG A 3 -30.21 -1.02 -35.02
N VAL A 4 -30.47 -0.11 -34.08
CA VAL A 4 -29.51 0.92 -33.71
C VAL A 4 -28.44 0.23 -32.85
N LEU A 5 -27.25 0.08 -33.40
CA LEU A 5 -26.07 -0.35 -32.66
C LEU A 5 -25.65 0.78 -31.71
N PRO A 6 -25.41 0.50 -30.43
CA PRO A 6 -24.88 1.53 -29.52
C PRO A 6 -23.51 1.98 -29.99
N SER A 7 -23.30 3.30 -30.03
CA SER A 7 -22.05 3.89 -30.50
C SER A 7 -20.86 3.41 -29.66
N ALA A 8 -19.71 3.23 -30.30
CA ALA A 8 -18.47 2.77 -29.64
C ALA A 8 -18.09 3.60 -28.40
N GLY A 9 -18.50 4.86 -28.32
CA GLY A 9 -18.30 5.73 -27.17
C GLY A 9 -19.04 5.27 -25.91
N PHE A 10 -20.26 4.69 -26.06
CA PHE A 10 -21.02 4.19 -24.91
C PHE A 10 -20.39 2.95 -24.28
N LEU A 11 -19.81 2.06 -25.09
CA LEU A 11 -19.08 0.88 -24.62
C LEU A 11 -17.76 1.24 -23.92
N LEU A 12 -17.08 2.29 -24.39
CA LEU A 12 -15.86 2.82 -23.75
C LEU A 12 -16.19 3.45 -22.40
N LEU A 13 -17.25 4.22 -22.29
CA LEU A 13 -17.69 4.82 -21.01
C LEU A 13 -18.11 3.75 -19.99
N ALA A 14 -18.80 2.71 -20.42
CA ALA A 14 -19.20 1.61 -19.55
C ALA A 14 -18.00 0.78 -19.06
N ARG A 15 -16.96 0.62 -19.88
CA ARG A 15 -15.70 0.01 -19.46
C ARG A 15 -14.92 0.89 -18.46
N TYR A 16 -14.89 2.19 -18.72
CA TYR A 16 -14.23 3.14 -17.82
C TYR A 16 -14.92 3.20 -16.45
N PHE A 17 -16.25 3.17 -16.42
CA PHE A 17 -17.02 3.14 -15.17
C PHE A 17 -16.84 1.82 -14.38
N LYS A 18 -16.74 0.68 -15.08
CA LYS A 18 -16.47 -0.62 -14.43
C LYS A 18 -15.05 -0.69 -13.84
N LEU A 19 -14.04 -0.14 -14.53
CA LEU A 19 -12.68 -0.08 -13.99
C LEU A 19 -12.59 0.82 -12.74
N ASN A 20 -13.21 1.99 -12.78
CA ASN A 20 -13.21 2.90 -11.63
C ASN A 20 -13.93 2.33 -10.40
N MET A 21 -15.04 1.61 -10.59
CA MET A 21 -15.74 0.95 -9.47
C MET A 21 -14.92 -0.22 -8.90
N SER A 22 -14.21 -0.96 -9.74
CA SER A 22 -13.35 -2.07 -9.31
C SER A 22 -12.16 -1.59 -8.47
N ILE A 23 -11.52 -0.48 -8.85
CA ILE A 23 -10.39 0.10 -8.10
C ILE A 23 -10.85 0.62 -6.74
N LYS A 24 -11.97 1.34 -6.68
CA LYS A 24 -12.51 1.85 -5.40
C LYS A 24 -12.91 0.75 -4.44
N SER A 25 -13.51 -0.35 -4.92
CA SER A 25 -13.87 -1.49 -4.10
C SER A 25 -12.65 -2.32 -3.67
N THR A 26 -11.62 -2.40 -4.51
CA THR A 26 -10.37 -3.11 -4.18
C THR A 26 -9.56 -2.34 -3.13
N ILE A 27 -9.50 -1.01 -3.22
CA ILE A 27 -8.85 -0.15 -2.22
C ILE A 27 -9.54 -0.28 -0.85
N ALA A 28 -10.86 -0.30 -0.81
CA ALA A 28 -11.60 -0.49 0.44
C ALA A 28 -11.41 -1.89 1.05
N ALA A 29 -11.25 -2.92 0.22
CA ALA A 29 -11.02 -4.29 0.68
C ALA A 29 -9.59 -4.50 1.20
N VAL A 30 -8.58 -3.85 0.60
CA VAL A 30 -7.17 -3.97 1.02
C VAL A 30 -6.89 -3.16 2.29
N ALA A 31 -7.56 -2.03 2.49
CA ALA A 31 -7.45 -1.25 3.74
C ALA A 31 -7.98 -2.00 4.98
N ALA A 32 -8.84 -3.00 4.81
CA ALA A 32 -9.38 -3.81 5.90
C ALA A 32 -8.53 -5.04 6.24
N THR A 33 -7.58 -5.43 5.40
CA THR A 33 -6.80 -6.68 5.55
C THR A 33 -5.70 -6.62 6.62
N PRO A 34 -5.04 -5.48 6.91
CA PRO A 34 -4.04 -5.42 7.98
C PRO A 34 -4.59 -5.68 9.38
N LEU A 35 -5.90 -5.53 9.58
CA LEU A 35 -6.54 -5.73 10.89
C LEU A 35 -6.76 -7.22 11.26
N LEU A 36 -6.59 -8.14 10.32
CA LEU A 36 -6.82 -9.57 10.55
C LEU A 36 -5.54 -10.36 10.82
N VAL A 37 -4.36 -9.77 10.65
CA VAL A 37 -3.06 -10.43 10.87
C VAL A 37 -2.43 -10.06 12.21
N SER A 38 -3.05 -9.22 13.02
CA SER A 38 -2.53 -8.79 14.32
C SER A 38 -2.74 -9.79 15.47
N GLY A 39 -2.85 -11.07 15.17
CA GLY A 39 -3.03 -12.11 16.15
C GLY A 39 -1.96 -13.19 16.06
N ALA A 40 -1.00 -13.14 16.95
CA ALA A 40 0.06 -14.07 17.30
C ALA A 40 1.45 -13.65 16.81
N ALA A 41 2.41 -13.70 17.74
CA ALA A 41 3.83 -13.51 17.49
C ALA A 41 4.37 -14.64 16.57
N PHE A 42 4.25 -14.47 15.27
CA PHE A 42 4.86 -15.35 14.30
C PHE A 42 6.21 -14.77 13.87
N ALA A 43 7.28 -15.42 14.28
CA ALA A 43 8.56 -15.27 13.59
C ALA A 43 8.46 -16.03 12.28
N GLY A 44 8.58 -15.36 11.15
CA GLY A 44 8.50 -16.03 9.86
C GLY A 44 8.34 -15.09 8.66
N PRO A 45 8.26 -15.67 7.47
CA PRO A 45 8.01 -14.92 6.25
C PRO A 45 6.57 -14.40 6.21
N TYR A 46 6.39 -13.19 5.65
CA TYR A 46 5.08 -12.61 5.42
C TYR A 46 5.01 -11.91 4.06
N VAL A 47 3.80 -11.68 3.60
CA VAL A 47 3.49 -10.83 2.45
C VAL A 47 2.54 -9.74 2.93
N ASN A 48 2.84 -8.50 2.59
CA ASN A 48 1.93 -7.37 2.83
C ASN A 48 1.54 -6.72 1.50
N LEU A 49 0.24 -6.51 1.33
CA LEU A 49 -0.33 -5.76 0.22
C LEU A 49 -1.02 -4.54 0.82
N GLU A 50 -0.58 -3.37 0.42
CA GLU A 50 -1.09 -2.11 0.94
C GLU A 50 -1.58 -1.19 -0.18
N ALA A 51 -2.69 -0.53 0.06
CA ALA A 51 -3.17 0.54 -0.79
C ALA A 51 -3.37 1.79 0.07
N THR A 52 -2.79 2.88 -0.37
CA THR A 52 -2.90 4.19 0.28
C THR A 52 -3.65 5.17 -0.60
N GLY A 53 -4.29 6.16 0.01
CA GLY A 53 -4.96 7.23 -0.71
C GLY A 53 -4.93 8.52 0.09
N SER A 54 -4.69 9.63 -0.59
CA SER A 54 -4.71 10.97 -0.05
C SER A 54 -5.94 11.73 -0.54
N TYR A 55 -6.68 12.32 0.39
CA TYR A 55 -7.94 13.01 0.14
C TYR A 55 -7.97 14.37 0.84
N PRO A 56 -7.09 15.32 0.46
CA PRO A 56 -7.18 16.68 0.99
C PRO A 56 -8.54 17.27 0.61
N ASP A 57 -9.21 17.89 1.58
CA ASP A 57 -10.54 18.48 1.43
C ASP A 57 -11.63 17.51 0.92
N GLY A 58 -11.44 16.21 1.14
CA GLY A 58 -12.40 15.18 0.74
C GLY A 58 -12.32 14.74 -0.73
N ALA A 59 -11.42 15.33 -1.53
CA ALA A 59 -11.17 14.92 -2.91
C ALA A 59 -9.94 14.01 -3.00
N TYR A 60 -10.01 12.97 -3.82
CA TYR A 60 -8.85 12.12 -4.09
C TYR A 60 -7.80 12.91 -4.85
N THR A 61 -6.55 12.86 -4.40
CA THR A 61 -5.43 13.54 -5.04
C THR A 61 -4.34 12.60 -5.50
N SER A 62 -4.04 11.60 -4.69
CA SER A 62 -3.01 10.61 -5.02
C SER A 62 -3.22 9.32 -4.23
N GLY A 63 -2.59 8.26 -4.65
CA GLY A 63 -2.58 7.00 -3.95
C GLY A 63 -1.40 6.14 -4.34
N GLY A 64 -1.21 5.04 -3.62
CA GLY A 64 -0.17 4.07 -3.88
C GLY A 64 -0.67 2.65 -3.72
N LEU A 65 -0.06 1.75 -4.46
CA LEU A 65 -0.19 0.31 -4.30
C LEU A 65 1.20 -0.25 -4.02
N GLU A 66 1.28 -1.07 -2.99
CA GLU A 66 2.53 -1.67 -2.56
C GLU A 66 2.35 -3.16 -2.32
N ALA A 67 3.32 -3.96 -2.73
CA ALA A 67 3.36 -5.38 -2.49
C ALA A 67 4.75 -5.75 -1.99
N VAL A 68 4.89 -6.06 -0.71
CA VAL A 68 6.17 -6.42 -0.12
C VAL A 68 6.16 -7.84 0.42
N VAL A 69 7.28 -8.49 0.33
CA VAL A 69 7.60 -9.73 1.03
C VAL A 69 8.59 -9.42 2.13
N GLY A 70 8.44 -10.03 3.28
CA GLY A 70 9.29 -9.75 4.42
C GLY A 70 9.49 -10.95 5.32
N TYR A 71 10.32 -10.72 6.29
CA TYR A 71 10.57 -11.64 7.39
C TYR A 71 10.53 -10.85 8.70
N GLU A 72 9.82 -11.37 9.67
CA GLU A 72 9.73 -10.78 11.00
C GLU A 72 10.08 -11.80 12.07
N GLY A 73 10.44 -11.31 13.22
CA GLY A 73 10.79 -12.17 14.36
C GLY A 73 10.84 -11.40 15.66
N GLU A 74 10.92 -12.18 16.73
CA GLU A 74 11.12 -11.65 18.08
C GLU A 74 12.30 -12.35 18.74
N THR A 75 13.13 -11.59 19.42
CA THR A 75 14.22 -12.13 20.22
C THR A 75 13.71 -12.61 21.58
N THR A 76 14.48 -13.46 22.25
CA THR A 76 14.17 -13.96 23.60
C THR A 76 13.95 -12.84 24.63
N ASN A 77 14.49 -11.66 24.38
CA ASN A 77 14.36 -10.49 25.26
C ASN A 77 13.17 -9.58 24.89
N GLY A 78 12.27 -10.03 24.00
CA GLY A 78 11.08 -9.27 23.60
C GLY A 78 11.36 -8.13 22.61
N ILE A 79 12.49 -8.18 21.89
CA ILE A 79 12.75 -7.23 20.80
C ILE A 79 12.15 -7.80 19.52
N GLY A 80 11.09 -7.18 19.04
CA GLY A 80 10.51 -7.45 17.73
C GLY A 80 11.33 -6.77 16.63
N TRP A 81 11.46 -7.41 15.48
CA TRP A 81 12.11 -6.85 14.31
C TRP A 81 11.47 -7.37 13.02
N TYR A 82 11.58 -6.61 11.97
CA TYR A 82 11.16 -7.01 10.63
C TYR A 82 12.01 -6.35 9.56
N VAL A 83 12.10 -7.04 8.44
CA VAL A 83 12.66 -6.53 7.19
C VAL A 83 11.74 -6.93 6.05
N SER A 84 11.46 -6.02 5.15
CA SER A 84 10.64 -6.31 3.98
C SER A 84 11.04 -5.45 2.80
N GLY A 85 10.61 -5.89 1.61
CA GLY A 85 10.80 -5.12 0.40
C GLY A 85 9.97 -5.63 -0.77
N GLY A 86 9.73 -4.79 -1.74
CA GLY A 86 8.96 -5.13 -2.91
C GLY A 86 8.63 -3.93 -3.79
N PRO A 87 7.87 -4.16 -4.87
CA PRO A 87 7.44 -3.11 -5.76
C PRO A 87 6.38 -2.21 -5.13
N THR A 88 6.45 -0.94 -5.47
CA THR A 88 5.45 0.09 -5.20
C THR A 88 5.15 0.89 -6.45
N VAL A 89 3.94 1.36 -6.58
CA VAL A 89 3.53 2.24 -7.67
C VAL A 89 2.61 3.32 -7.12
N THR A 90 2.82 4.54 -7.57
CA THR A 90 2.00 5.70 -7.19
C THR A 90 1.06 6.09 -8.33
N HIS A 91 -0.10 6.61 -7.97
CA HIS A 91 -1.06 7.21 -8.89
C HIS A 91 -1.36 8.63 -8.43
N THR A 92 -1.40 9.56 -9.37
CA THR A 92 -1.74 10.96 -9.11
C THR A 92 -2.90 11.37 -10.00
N GLU A 93 -3.94 11.96 -9.43
CA GLU A 93 -5.14 12.37 -10.17
C GLU A 93 -4.81 13.34 -11.32
N THR A 94 -3.89 14.27 -11.09
CA THR A 94 -3.50 15.27 -12.08
C THR A 94 -2.89 14.69 -13.35
N ALA A 95 -2.20 13.55 -13.24
CA ALA A 95 -1.59 12.85 -14.37
C ALA A 95 -2.55 11.82 -14.99
N ASP A 96 -3.58 11.38 -14.24
CA ASP A 96 -4.50 10.29 -14.60
C ASP A 96 -3.79 8.99 -15.06
N GLU A 97 -2.56 8.82 -14.59
CA GLU A 97 -1.68 7.70 -14.94
C GLU A 97 -1.02 7.14 -13.68
N PHE A 98 -0.67 5.87 -13.74
CA PHE A 98 0.24 5.28 -12.77
C PHE A 98 1.67 5.70 -13.08
N GLY A 99 2.39 6.09 -12.05
CA GLY A 99 3.82 6.34 -12.15
C GLY A 99 4.62 5.06 -12.44
N ASP A 100 5.93 5.21 -12.56
CA ASP A 100 6.83 4.08 -12.74
C ASP A 100 6.80 3.16 -11.53
N VAL A 101 7.09 1.89 -11.76
CA VAL A 101 7.24 0.91 -10.68
C VAL A 101 8.58 1.17 -10.00
N GLU A 102 8.51 1.52 -8.73
CA GLU A 102 9.66 1.71 -7.85
C GLU A 102 9.81 0.50 -6.92
N PHE A 103 10.91 0.40 -6.21
CA PHE A 103 11.12 -0.59 -5.16
C PHE A 103 11.23 0.10 -3.80
N ILE A 104 10.51 -0.44 -2.82
CA ILE A 104 10.54 0.02 -1.44
C ILE A 104 11.12 -1.07 -0.54
N GLY A 105 11.86 -0.64 0.47
CA GLY A 105 12.37 -1.52 1.51
C GLY A 105 12.13 -0.93 2.89
N TYR A 106 11.87 -1.80 3.85
CA TYR A 106 11.63 -1.46 5.25
C TYR A 106 12.52 -2.24 6.18
N LEU A 107 13.02 -1.59 7.21
CA LEU A 107 13.68 -2.20 8.36
C LEU A 107 13.08 -1.58 9.62
N GLY A 108 12.45 -2.38 10.45
CA GLY A 108 11.81 -1.91 11.66
C GLY A 108 12.07 -2.77 12.87
N GLY A 109 11.82 -2.20 14.03
CA GLY A 109 11.91 -2.91 15.29
C GLY A 109 11.04 -2.29 16.36
N SER A 110 10.76 -3.10 17.38
CA SER A 110 9.98 -2.68 18.55
C SER A 110 10.52 -3.31 19.82
N TYR A 111 10.41 -2.58 20.92
CA TYR A 111 10.73 -3.07 22.25
C TYR A 111 9.78 -2.46 23.27
N ASP A 112 9.05 -3.32 24.00
CA ASP A 112 7.99 -2.89 24.91
C ASP A 112 6.97 -2.02 24.15
N LYS A 113 6.86 -0.76 24.47
CA LYS A 113 5.96 0.20 23.82
C LYS A 113 6.62 1.06 22.74
N PHE A 114 7.92 1.00 22.59
CA PHE A 114 8.67 1.79 21.61
C PHE A 114 8.77 1.04 20.27
N TYR A 115 8.67 1.78 19.17
CA TYR A 115 8.93 1.25 17.85
C TYR A 115 9.67 2.24 16.96
N GLY A 116 10.38 1.73 15.99
CA GLY A 116 11.07 2.52 14.97
C GLY A 116 11.13 1.78 13.65
N GLU A 117 11.16 2.53 12.56
CA GLU A 117 11.28 2.00 11.19
C GLU A 117 12.08 2.97 10.33
N ILE A 118 12.89 2.43 9.45
CA ILE A 118 13.53 3.12 8.35
C ILE A 118 13.02 2.50 7.06
N SER A 119 12.68 3.33 6.09
CA SER A 119 12.31 2.89 4.75
C SER A 119 13.11 3.63 3.68
N GLY A 120 13.28 2.97 2.55
CA GLY A 120 13.92 3.55 1.37
C GLY A 120 13.16 3.19 0.11
N VAL A 121 12.89 4.17 -0.75
CA VAL A 121 12.24 3.98 -2.05
C VAL A 121 13.22 4.38 -3.14
N THR A 122 13.40 3.50 -4.14
CA THR A 122 14.21 3.80 -5.31
C THR A 122 13.50 4.81 -6.21
N ALA A 123 14.19 5.83 -6.65
CA ALA A 123 13.69 6.82 -7.60
C ALA A 123 14.79 7.08 -8.63
N GLU A 124 14.60 6.64 -9.86
CA GLU A 124 15.54 6.78 -10.98
C GLU A 124 17.00 6.46 -10.60
N ASP A 125 17.78 7.47 -10.25
CA ASP A 125 19.20 7.36 -9.90
C ASP A 125 19.48 7.53 -8.40
N ASP A 126 18.45 7.61 -7.54
CA ASP A 126 18.59 7.90 -6.11
C ASP A 126 17.71 7.01 -5.25
N VAL A 127 17.86 7.10 -3.94
CA VAL A 127 17.02 6.44 -2.94
C VAL A 127 16.49 7.47 -1.95
N ASN A 128 15.18 7.61 -1.91
CA ASN A 128 14.52 8.46 -0.94
C ASN A 128 14.35 7.72 0.38
N TRP A 129 14.93 8.25 1.44
CA TRP A 129 14.86 7.64 2.77
C TRP A 129 13.84 8.32 3.66
N ALA A 130 13.15 7.53 4.44
CA ALA A 130 12.26 7.99 5.51
C ALA A 130 12.53 7.23 6.80
N ALA A 131 12.26 7.86 7.93
CA ALA A 131 12.34 7.21 9.24
C ALA A 131 11.14 7.63 10.08
N LYS A 132 10.60 6.69 10.84
CA LYS A 132 9.57 6.95 11.85
C LYS A 132 9.93 6.27 13.16
N ALA A 133 9.53 6.88 14.27
CA ALA A 133 9.62 6.31 15.60
C ALA A 133 8.42 6.74 16.43
N GLY A 134 8.00 5.90 17.33
CA GLY A 134 6.82 6.20 18.14
C GLY A 134 6.73 5.35 19.41
N VAL A 135 5.67 5.65 20.15
CA VAL A 135 5.30 4.93 21.36
C VAL A 135 3.85 4.47 21.23
N LYS A 136 3.60 3.19 21.44
CA LYS A 136 2.26 2.59 21.41
C LYS A 136 1.84 2.20 22.84
N PHE A 137 0.72 2.75 23.28
CA PHE A 137 0.09 2.35 24.54
C PHE A 137 -1.11 1.44 24.25
N THR A 138 -1.19 0.31 24.92
CA THR A 138 -2.35 -0.59 24.91
C THR A 138 -3.02 -0.50 26.30
N PHE A 139 -4.34 -0.31 26.31
CA PHE A 139 -5.15 -0.21 27.53
C PHE A 139 -6.06 -1.43 27.65
#